data_1de14c89e40d67d5c50c8d1b603ffec0
#
_entry.id   1de14c89e40d67d5c50c8d1b603ffec0
#
_cell.length_a   1.000
_cell.length_b   1.000
_cell.length_c   1.000
_cell.angle_alpha   90.00
_cell.angle_beta   90.00
_cell.angle_gamma   90.00
#
_symmetry.space_group_name_H-M   'P 1'
#
loop_
_entity.id
_entity.type
_entity.pdbx_description
1 polymer ?
#
loop_
_entity_poly.entity_id
_entity_poly.type
_entity_poly.pdbx_seq_one_letter_code
_entity_poly.pdbx_strand_id
1 'polypeptide(L)'
;MTQTHVHRRRGSATGAALAAAQRRTFGSLFSSETLRVLPVLLPVTLGGAAVATVAVLKFIESGPGTSTLAGVFALLIASTVAEAFPVPIEGVAVGRTSLATIFIVATAAIYGWPAGTLVAVLTMSLIELGRRKPFSRIVYNSAVYALAGAGAGAVATWIEGHGITRLTLAALGASTAFYAANITLLAAVVARWAKESWVRFLGRYVYLTAVPFGVMACLTVILVDLWDRSPFIAVVLVGPLASIALYEHRMHAALRRLRELDRLKDEFMAVVSHELRTPLASVYGAAMTLEQRALEQKEYDALLRVIYHESARLARLVDQVLWASRLESDRTEVTLATLDSAEVAREVVDAARAHLPAGVSLELALDDAPAAIGDAEKVKQVLVNLVENAVKYSPDGGRIAVRLAPHDGHVRFAVEDEGLGIPASEQRRIFEKFHRLDPNLTRGVGGTGLGLYICRELLHRMNGEIWVQSEVGKGSTFVFELPRADST
;
A
#
# COMPACT_ATOMS: atom_id res chain seq x y z
N MET A 1 14.35 -15.14 -28.08
CA MET A 1 13.38 -14.98 -26.97
C MET A 1 13.93 -14.19 -25.75
N THR A 2 14.98 -13.39 -25.91
CA THR A 2 15.72 -12.78 -24.78
C THR A 2 15.61 -11.24 -24.71
N GLN A 3 14.90 -10.58 -25.63
CA GLN A 3 14.81 -9.10 -25.64
C GLN A 3 13.51 -8.53 -25.03
N THR A 4 12.47 -9.33 -24.81
CA THR A 4 11.16 -8.86 -24.30
C THR A 4 11.11 -8.71 -22.77
N HIS A 5 12.02 -9.33 -22.01
CA HIS A 5 12.03 -9.26 -20.54
C HIS A 5 12.73 -8.01 -19.97
N VAL A 6 13.60 -7.36 -20.69
CA VAL A 6 14.38 -6.19 -20.22
C VAL A 6 13.53 -4.90 -20.23
N HIS A 7 12.61 -4.76 -21.18
CA HIS A 7 11.75 -3.57 -21.26
C HIS A 7 10.65 -3.51 -20.19
N ARG A 8 10.16 -4.66 -19.70
CA ARG A 8 9.12 -4.71 -18.64
C ARG A 8 9.66 -4.32 -17.27
N ARG A 9 10.93 -4.63 -16.96
CA ARG A 9 11.56 -4.26 -15.67
C ARG A 9 11.86 -2.75 -15.53
N ARG A 10 12.17 -2.04 -16.62
CA ARG A 10 12.41 -0.59 -16.57
C ARG A 10 11.14 0.22 -16.34
N GLY A 11 9.97 -0.22 -16.80
CA GLY A 11 8.70 0.48 -16.58
C GLY A 11 8.20 0.43 -15.14
N SER A 12 8.40 -0.70 -14.42
CA SER A 12 7.93 -0.85 -13.03
C SER A 12 8.78 -0.11 -12.00
N ALA A 13 10.10 -0.05 -12.23
CA ALA A 13 11.03 0.68 -11.36
C ALA A 13 10.79 2.22 -11.44
N THR A 14 10.43 2.72 -12.62
CA THR A 14 10.12 4.14 -12.81
C THR A 14 8.81 4.53 -12.11
N GLY A 15 7.79 3.67 -12.12
CA GLY A 15 6.51 3.89 -11.45
C GLY A 15 6.62 3.93 -9.92
N ALA A 16 7.38 3.01 -9.32
CA ALA A 16 7.59 2.96 -7.88
C ALA A 16 8.46 4.13 -7.39
N ALA A 17 9.50 4.51 -8.15
CA ALA A 17 10.34 5.66 -7.86
C ALA A 17 9.55 6.98 -7.96
N LEU A 18 8.65 7.11 -8.94
CA LEU A 18 7.73 8.24 -9.08
C LEU A 18 6.76 8.35 -7.90
N ALA A 19 6.18 7.24 -7.45
CA ALA A 19 5.26 7.21 -6.32
C ALA A 19 5.96 7.50 -4.97
N ALA A 20 7.20 7.03 -4.79
CA ALA A 20 8.01 7.31 -3.60
C ALA A 20 8.48 8.77 -3.55
N ALA A 21 8.88 9.33 -4.69
CA ALA A 21 9.26 10.74 -4.81
C ALA A 21 8.07 11.68 -4.56
N GLN A 22 6.84 11.33 -5.01
CA GLN A 22 5.63 12.12 -4.71
C GLN A 22 5.34 12.26 -3.22
N ARG A 23 5.68 11.28 -2.39
CA ARG A 23 5.44 11.35 -0.93
C ARG A 23 6.41 12.28 -0.21
N ARG A 24 7.62 12.51 -0.76
CA ARG A 24 8.68 13.31 -0.13
C ARG A 24 8.70 14.78 -0.53
N THR A 25 8.13 15.18 -1.68
CA THR A 25 8.51 16.43 -2.35
C THR A 25 7.56 17.61 -2.15
N PHE A 26 6.36 17.44 -1.62
CA PHE A 26 5.43 18.57 -1.45
C PHE A 26 5.48 19.24 -0.05
N GLY A 27 6.46 18.91 0.76
CA GLY A 27 6.58 19.43 2.15
C GLY A 27 7.39 20.72 2.30
N SER A 28 8.17 21.15 1.28
CA SER A 28 8.95 22.39 1.37
C SER A 28 8.80 23.22 0.08
N LEU A 29 8.34 24.44 0.22
CA LEU A 29 8.18 25.43 -0.89
C LEU A 29 9.51 25.78 -1.59
N PHE A 30 10.68 25.34 -1.11
CA PHE A 30 12.02 25.70 -1.58
C PHE A 30 12.91 24.50 -1.92
N SER A 31 12.35 23.33 -2.29
CA SER A 31 13.20 22.25 -2.78
C SER A 31 13.66 22.53 -4.22
N SER A 32 14.84 22.04 -4.60
CA SER A 32 15.37 22.16 -5.97
C SER A 32 14.43 21.58 -7.05
N GLU A 33 13.50 20.74 -6.67
CA GLU A 33 12.48 20.16 -7.54
C GLU A 33 11.31 21.12 -7.77
N THR A 34 10.92 21.91 -6.77
CA THR A 34 9.87 22.95 -6.91
C THR A 34 10.32 24.06 -7.84
N LEU A 35 11.60 24.46 -7.78
CA LEU A 35 12.18 25.47 -8.68
C LEU A 35 12.11 25.07 -10.16
N ARG A 36 12.19 23.78 -10.50
CA ARG A 36 12.14 23.30 -11.89
C ARG A 36 10.74 23.36 -12.49
N VAL A 37 9.69 23.19 -11.71
CA VAL A 37 8.29 23.25 -12.21
C VAL A 37 7.70 24.64 -12.10
N LEU A 38 8.34 25.55 -11.38
CA LEU A 38 7.90 26.93 -11.16
C LEU A 38 7.57 27.71 -12.45
N PRO A 39 8.35 27.60 -13.56
CA PRO A 39 8.03 28.30 -14.82
C PRO A 39 6.71 27.87 -15.49
N VAL A 40 6.17 26.69 -15.13
CA VAL A 40 4.84 26.26 -15.60
C VAL A 40 3.79 26.50 -14.52
N LEU A 41 4.15 26.24 -13.26
CA LEU A 41 3.24 26.35 -12.12
C LEU A 41 2.76 27.80 -11.94
N LEU A 42 3.65 28.80 -12.02
CA LEU A 42 3.32 30.20 -11.77
C LEU A 42 2.35 30.78 -12.81
N PRO A 43 2.61 30.69 -14.14
CA PRO A 43 1.68 31.20 -15.14
C PRO A 43 0.31 30.53 -15.08
N VAL A 44 0.26 29.21 -14.86
CA VAL A 44 -1.00 28.46 -14.78
C VAL A 44 -1.81 28.90 -13.56
N THR A 45 -1.18 29.06 -12.40
CA THR A 45 -1.88 29.49 -11.18
C THR A 45 -2.39 30.92 -11.28
N LEU A 46 -1.58 31.83 -11.80
CA LEU A 46 -2.01 33.23 -12.01
C LEU A 46 -3.12 33.33 -13.05
N GLY A 47 -2.97 32.66 -14.21
CA GLY A 47 -3.99 32.62 -15.25
C GLY A 47 -5.30 32.02 -14.79
N GLY A 48 -5.22 30.88 -14.06
CA GLY A 48 -6.41 30.24 -13.50
C GLY A 48 -7.11 31.09 -12.43
N ALA A 49 -6.35 31.77 -11.57
CA ALA A 49 -6.92 32.70 -10.59
C ALA A 49 -7.60 33.90 -11.26
N ALA A 50 -6.98 34.49 -12.27
CA ALA A 50 -7.57 35.58 -13.05
C ALA A 50 -8.88 35.15 -13.72
N VAL A 51 -8.88 34.01 -14.40
CA VAL A 51 -10.07 33.44 -15.04
C VAL A 51 -11.17 33.15 -14.04
N ALA A 52 -10.84 32.55 -12.89
CA ALA A 52 -11.80 32.27 -11.82
C ALA A 52 -12.42 33.58 -11.29
N THR A 53 -11.62 34.62 -11.07
CA THR A 53 -12.11 35.94 -10.62
C THR A 53 -13.07 36.54 -11.64
N VAL A 54 -12.71 36.53 -12.93
CA VAL A 54 -13.59 37.04 -14.00
C VAL A 54 -14.87 36.21 -14.10
N ALA A 55 -14.79 34.87 -13.90
CA ALA A 55 -15.97 34.02 -13.90
C ALA A 55 -16.94 34.37 -12.76
N VAL A 56 -16.43 34.64 -11.55
CA VAL A 56 -17.26 35.10 -10.40
C VAL A 56 -17.97 36.40 -10.76
N LEU A 57 -17.22 37.39 -11.25
CA LEU A 57 -17.80 38.71 -11.60
C LEU A 57 -18.87 38.59 -12.68
N LYS A 58 -18.58 37.84 -13.73
CA LYS A 58 -19.53 37.63 -14.86
C LYS A 58 -20.77 36.83 -14.42
N PHE A 59 -20.63 35.87 -13.54
CA PHE A 59 -21.74 35.10 -12.99
C PHE A 59 -22.66 35.97 -12.12
N ILE A 60 -22.09 36.88 -11.31
CA ILE A 60 -22.84 37.81 -10.48
C ILE A 60 -23.55 38.86 -11.39
N GLU A 61 -22.83 39.41 -12.37
CA GLU A 61 -23.39 40.39 -13.36
C GLU A 61 -24.58 39.80 -14.14
N SER A 62 -24.57 38.48 -14.42
CA SER A 62 -25.66 37.83 -15.15
C SER A 62 -26.98 37.76 -14.36
N GLY A 63 -26.99 38.01 -13.05
CA GLY A 63 -28.16 38.04 -12.20
C GLY A 63 -28.92 36.72 -12.23
N PRO A 64 -28.29 35.54 -11.90
CA PRO A 64 -28.89 34.23 -12.11
C PRO A 64 -30.15 34.05 -11.28
N GLY A 65 -31.22 33.57 -11.91
CA GLY A 65 -32.48 33.25 -11.25
C GLY A 65 -32.32 32.03 -10.31
N THR A 66 -33.32 31.83 -9.46
CA THR A 66 -33.34 30.74 -8.47
C THR A 66 -33.21 29.34 -9.11
N SER A 67 -33.82 29.13 -10.29
CA SER A 67 -33.72 27.89 -11.04
C SER A 67 -32.30 27.61 -11.54
N THR A 68 -31.61 28.65 -12.05
CA THR A 68 -30.21 28.57 -12.48
C THR A 68 -29.28 28.26 -11.29
N LEU A 69 -29.47 28.93 -10.16
CA LEU A 69 -28.71 28.65 -8.94
C LEU A 69 -28.92 27.22 -8.45
N ALA A 70 -30.16 26.75 -8.42
CA ALA A 70 -30.49 25.37 -8.03
C ALA A 70 -29.82 24.34 -8.95
N GLY A 71 -29.86 24.58 -10.28
CA GLY A 71 -29.23 23.71 -11.26
C GLY A 71 -27.70 23.67 -11.15
N VAL A 72 -27.06 24.81 -11.02
CA VAL A 72 -25.60 24.91 -10.82
C VAL A 72 -25.20 24.22 -9.52
N PHE A 73 -25.97 24.40 -8.44
CA PHE A 73 -25.70 23.75 -7.16
C PHE A 73 -25.85 22.23 -7.23
N ALA A 74 -26.89 21.73 -7.91
CA ALA A 74 -27.07 20.30 -8.13
C ALA A 74 -25.90 19.67 -8.91
N LEU A 75 -25.45 20.32 -9.98
CA LEU A 75 -24.30 19.87 -10.76
C LEU A 75 -22.97 19.98 -10.00
N LEU A 76 -22.82 20.98 -9.10
CA LEU A 76 -21.68 21.09 -8.21
C LEU A 76 -21.63 19.90 -7.22
N ILE A 77 -22.75 19.54 -6.62
CA ILE A 77 -22.83 18.36 -5.73
C ILE A 77 -22.45 17.10 -6.52
N ALA A 78 -23.07 16.89 -7.68
CA ALA A 78 -22.82 15.73 -8.53
C ALA A 78 -21.33 15.62 -8.94
N SER A 79 -20.75 16.76 -9.35
CA SER A 79 -19.34 16.86 -9.69
C SER A 79 -18.42 16.56 -8.52
N THR A 80 -18.74 17.09 -7.32
CA THR A 80 -17.96 16.86 -6.10
C THR A 80 -18.02 15.39 -5.66
N VAL A 81 -19.19 14.77 -5.70
CA VAL A 81 -19.35 13.33 -5.41
C VAL A 81 -18.56 12.50 -6.42
N ALA A 82 -18.64 12.80 -7.71
CA ALA A 82 -17.92 12.08 -8.74
C ALA A 82 -16.39 12.22 -8.58
N GLU A 83 -15.88 13.40 -8.19
CA GLU A 83 -14.44 13.62 -7.94
C GLU A 83 -13.95 12.93 -6.66
N ALA A 84 -14.84 12.63 -5.71
CA ALA A 84 -14.47 11.87 -4.51
C ALA A 84 -14.00 10.44 -4.85
N PHE A 85 -14.50 9.85 -5.93
CA PHE A 85 -14.23 8.47 -6.37
C PHE A 85 -13.55 8.40 -7.74
N PRO A 86 -12.35 8.95 -7.91
CA PRO A 86 -11.64 8.94 -9.19
C PRO A 86 -11.14 7.53 -9.52
N VAL A 87 -11.29 7.13 -10.77
CA VAL A 87 -10.81 5.84 -11.29
C VAL A 87 -9.33 5.97 -11.68
N PRO A 88 -8.45 5.12 -11.15
CA PRO A 88 -7.04 5.11 -11.54
C PRO A 88 -6.89 4.55 -12.95
N ILE A 89 -6.02 5.16 -13.77
CA ILE A 89 -5.70 4.67 -15.11
C ILE A 89 -4.53 3.71 -15.00
N GLU A 90 -4.69 2.49 -15.49
CA GLU A 90 -3.59 1.52 -15.53
C GLU A 90 -2.45 2.01 -16.45
N GLY A 91 -1.21 1.81 -15.98
CA GLY A 91 -0.01 2.21 -16.74
C GLY A 91 0.40 3.68 -16.61
N VAL A 92 -0.36 4.51 -15.88
CA VAL A 92 0.00 5.90 -15.60
C VAL A 92 0.17 6.13 -14.11
N ALA A 93 1.39 6.42 -13.69
CA ALA A 93 1.72 6.63 -12.27
C ALA A 93 1.02 7.84 -11.62
N VAL A 94 0.53 8.80 -12.41
CA VAL A 94 0.00 10.11 -11.96
C VAL A 94 -1.38 10.41 -12.54
N GLY A 95 -2.02 9.48 -13.27
CA GLY A 95 -3.31 9.72 -13.92
C GLY A 95 -4.48 9.10 -13.15
N ARG A 96 -5.48 9.93 -12.87
CA ARG A 96 -6.80 9.50 -12.41
C ARG A 96 -7.84 10.13 -13.31
N THR A 97 -8.81 9.35 -13.74
CA THR A 97 -9.96 9.85 -14.49
C THR A 97 -11.14 10.00 -13.54
N SER A 98 -11.79 11.13 -13.57
CA SER A 98 -12.96 11.40 -12.74
C SER A 98 -14.17 11.69 -13.60
N LEU A 99 -15.31 11.14 -13.23
CA LEU A 99 -16.60 11.45 -13.83
C LEU A 99 -17.06 12.88 -13.56
N ALA A 100 -16.37 13.63 -12.68
CA ALA A 100 -16.67 15.05 -12.42
C ALA A 100 -16.64 15.91 -13.68
N THR A 101 -15.79 15.57 -14.63
CA THR A 101 -15.67 16.27 -15.93
C THR A 101 -17.02 16.35 -16.67
N ILE A 102 -17.85 15.29 -16.58
CA ILE A 102 -19.18 15.22 -17.18
C ILE A 102 -20.04 16.40 -16.68
N PHE A 103 -20.09 16.57 -15.36
CA PHE A 103 -20.93 17.58 -14.71
C PHE A 103 -20.37 19.00 -14.88
N ILE A 104 -19.05 19.15 -14.83
CA ILE A 104 -18.37 20.44 -15.06
C ILE A 104 -18.66 20.95 -16.47
N VAL A 105 -18.45 20.09 -17.48
CA VAL A 105 -18.64 20.46 -18.88
C VAL A 105 -20.15 20.64 -19.19
N ALA A 106 -21.01 19.80 -18.62
CA ALA A 106 -22.46 20.02 -18.75
C ALA A 106 -22.88 21.37 -18.16
N THR A 107 -22.35 21.76 -16.99
CA THR A 107 -22.60 23.10 -16.42
C THR A 107 -22.18 24.22 -17.37
N ALA A 108 -21.00 24.08 -17.98
CA ALA A 108 -20.50 25.07 -18.94
C ALA A 108 -21.36 25.15 -20.20
N ALA A 109 -21.87 24.03 -20.71
CA ALA A 109 -22.73 23.96 -21.87
C ALA A 109 -24.14 24.53 -21.65
N ILE A 110 -24.72 24.27 -20.44
CA ILE A 110 -26.09 24.65 -20.09
C ILE A 110 -26.16 26.10 -19.56
N TYR A 111 -25.27 26.46 -18.63
CA TYR A 111 -25.32 27.72 -17.88
C TYR A 111 -24.21 28.71 -18.30
N GLY A 112 -23.40 28.34 -19.29
CA GLY A 112 -22.31 29.16 -19.83
C GLY A 112 -20.99 28.99 -19.07
N TRP A 113 -19.94 29.59 -19.68
CA TRP A 113 -18.57 29.45 -19.21
C TRP A 113 -18.32 29.92 -17.77
N PRO A 114 -19.00 30.99 -17.24
CA PRO A 114 -18.76 31.42 -15.87
C PRO A 114 -19.20 30.34 -14.84
N ALA A 115 -20.40 29.79 -15.04
CA ALA A 115 -20.94 28.75 -14.17
C ALA A 115 -20.09 27.48 -14.21
N GLY A 116 -19.70 27.02 -15.40
CA GLY A 116 -18.82 25.85 -15.59
C GLY A 116 -17.45 26.03 -14.92
N THR A 117 -16.85 27.21 -15.03
CA THR A 117 -15.59 27.55 -14.38
C THR A 117 -15.73 27.53 -12.85
N LEU A 118 -16.80 28.11 -12.30
CA LEU A 118 -17.06 28.12 -10.86
C LEU A 118 -17.22 26.68 -10.33
N VAL A 119 -18.03 25.86 -10.98
CA VAL A 119 -18.20 24.45 -10.58
C VAL A 119 -16.86 23.70 -10.65
N ALA A 120 -16.04 23.91 -11.66
CA ALA A 120 -14.73 23.30 -11.80
C ALA A 120 -13.79 23.65 -10.63
N VAL A 121 -13.68 24.94 -10.31
CA VAL A 121 -12.83 25.44 -9.21
C VAL A 121 -13.32 24.93 -7.86
N LEU A 122 -14.62 25.06 -7.59
CA LEU A 122 -15.20 24.64 -6.31
C LEU A 122 -15.08 23.14 -6.09
N THR A 123 -15.39 22.33 -7.11
CA THR A 123 -15.24 20.88 -7.04
C THR A 123 -13.81 20.47 -6.67
N MET A 124 -12.83 20.99 -7.39
CA MET A 124 -11.43 20.64 -7.14
C MET A 124 -10.95 21.15 -5.79
N SER A 125 -11.29 22.38 -5.42
CA SER A 125 -10.91 22.98 -4.14
C SER A 125 -11.49 22.20 -2.94
N LEU A 126 -12.78 21.86 -2.97
CA LEU A 126 -13.45 21.11 -1.91
C LEU A 126 -12.84 19.72 -1.71
N ILE A 127 -12.59 19.01 -2.79
CA ILE A 127 -12.03 17.65 -2.72
C ILE A 127 -10.56 17.63 -2.25
N GLU A 128 -9.72 18.52 -2.78
CA GLU A 128 -8.32 18.57 -2.36
C GLU A 128 -8.18 19.06 -0.90
N LEU A 129 -9.05 19.98 -0.46
CA LEU A 129 -9.12 20.42 0.93
C LEU A 129 -9.56 19.26 1.86
N GLY A 130 -10.62 18.55 1.50
CA GLY A 130 -11.09 17.38 2.24
C GLY A 130 -10.04 16.25 2.34
N ARG A 131 -9.19 16.11 1.34
CA ARG A 131 -8.05 15.17 1.31
C ARG A 131 -6.82 15.71 2.06
N ARG A 132 -6.89 16.88 2.67
CA ARG A 132 -5.80 17.54 3.40
C ARG A 132 -4.51 17.67 2.57
N LYS A 133 -4.64 18.05 1.31
CA LYS A 133 -3.48 18.23 0.43
C LYS A 133 -2.78 19.58 0.72
N PRO A 134 -1.46 19.69 0.39
CA PRO A 134 -0.73 20.96 0.54
C PRO A 134 -1.41 22.09 -0.24
N PHE A 135 -1.44 23.29 0.32
CA PHE A 135 -2.11 24.47 -0.25
C PHE A 135 -1.67 24.79 -1.69
N SER A 136 -0.36 24.67 -1.98
CA SER A 136 0.18 24.86 -3.33
C SER A 136 -0.44 23.94 -4.37
N ARG A 137 -0.76 22.71 -3.99
CA ARG A 137 -1.41 21.72 -4.86
C ARG A 137 -2.88 22.05 -5.07
N ILE A 138 -3.58 22.49 -4.02
CA ILE A 138 -4.98 22.92 -4.13
C ILE A 138 -5.07 24.08 -5.13
N VAL A 139 -4.23 25.11 -4.97
CA VAL A 139 -4.23 26.28 -5.84
C VAL A 139 -3.93 25.91 -7.29
N TYR A 140 -2.89 25.10 -7.53
CA TYR A 140 -2.54 24.68 -8.89
C TYR A 140 -3.64 23.86 -9.56
N ASN A 141 -4.16 22.81 -8.91
CA ASN A 141 -5.18 21.95 -9.47
C ASN A 141 -6.48 22.74 -9.76
N SER A 142 -6.88 23.62 -8.83
CA SER A 142 -8.04 24.50 -9.05
C SER A 142 -7.83 25.45 -10.22
N ALA A 143 -6.61 25.97 -10.42
CA ALA A 143 -6.27 26.82 -11.55
C ALA A 143 -6.33 26.07 -12.89
N VAL A 144 -5.83 24.83 -12.94
CA VAL A 144 -5.95 23.97 -14.12
C VAL A 144 -7.41 23.74 -14.48
N TYR A 145 -8.24 23.43 -13.51
CA TYR A 145 -9.67 23.20 -13.72
C TYR A 145 -10.40 24.50 -14.10
N ALA A 146 -10.00 25.66 -13.57
CA ALA A 146 -10.52 26.96 -13.99
C ALA A 146 -10.27 27.22 -15.48
N LEU A 147 -9.03 27.03 -15.92
CA LEU A 147 -8.65 27.22 -17.32
C LEU A 147 -9.34 26.22 -18.26
N ALA A 148 -9.42 24.96 -17.86
CA ALA A 148 -10.10 23.93 -18.63
C ALA A 148 -11.61 24.17 -18.70
N GLY A 149 -12.25 24.57 -17.61
CA GLY A 149 -13.68 24.90 -17.56
C GLY A 149 -14.04 26.14 -18.40
N ALA A 150 -13.21 27.17 -18.31
CA ALA A 150 -13.39 28.36 -19.15
C ALA A 150 -13.21 28.06 -20.64
N GLY A 151 -12.19 27.28 -21.01
CA GLY A 151 -11.97 26.83 -22.39
C GLY A 151 -13.15 26.00 -22.91
N ALA A 152 -13.68 25.09 -22.11
CA ALA A 152 -14.87 24.32 -22.46
C ALA A 152 -16.08 25.21 -22.71
N GLY A 153 -16.33 26.14 -21.79
CA GLY A 153 -17.46 27.07 -21.93
C GLY A 153 -17.32 28.05 -23.08
N ALA A 154 -16.10 28.54 -23.37
CA ALA A 154 -15.84 29.37 -24.53
C ALA A 154 -16.17 28.63 -25.84
N VAL A 155 -15.76 27.37 -25.98
CA VAL A 155 -16.12 26.55 -27.15
C VAL A 155 -17.63 26.30 -27.21
N ALA A 156 -18.29 26.02 -26.10
CA ALA A 156 -19.73 25.81 -26.06
C ALA A 156 -20.53 27.07 -26.51
N THR A 157 -20.05 28.27 -26.14
CA THR A 157 -20.69 29.52 -26.51
C THR A 157 -20.41 29.93 -27.99
N TRP A 158 -19.28 29.49 -28.54
CA TRP A 158 -18.90 29.78 -29.93
C TRP A 158 -19.69 28.93 -30.93
N ILE A 159 -20.24 27.78 -30.51
CA ILE A 159 -21.03 26.93 -31.40
C ILE A 159 -22.45 27.50 -31.51
N GLU A 160 -22.74 28.08 -32.66
CA GLU A 160 -24.04 28.65 -33.00
C GLU A 160 -25.02 27.58 -33.50
N GLY A 161 -26.32 27.88 -33.45
CA GLY A 161 -27.39 27.00 -33.91
C GLY A 161 -28.56 26.89 -32.92
N HIS A 162 -29.51 26.02 -33.21
CA HIS A 162 -30.72 25.82 -32.39
C HIS A 162 -30.97 24.33 -32.14
N GLY A 163 -31.67 24.04 -31.04
CA GLY A 163 -32.13 22.70 -30.73
C GLY A 163 -31.05 21.73 -30.33
N ILE A 164 -31.37 20.43 -30.41
CA ILE A 164 -30.58 19.32 -29.90
C ILE A 164 -29.22 19.19 -30.58
N THR A 165 -29.15 19.47 -31.90
CA THR A 165 -27.89 19.38 -32.66
C THR A 165 -26.85 20.37 -32.14
N ARG A 166 -27.27 21.62 -31.85
CA ARG A 166 -26.37 22.60 -31.23
C ARG A 166 -25.87 22.15 -29.88
N LEU A 167 -26.78 21.68 -28.99
CA LEU A 167 -26.42 21.23 -27.67
C LEU A 167 -25.46 20.02 -27.70
N THR A 168 -25.68 19.09 -28.60
CA THR A 168 -24.78 17.94 -28.82
C THR A 168 -23.40 18.38 -29.26
N LEU A 169 -23.30 19.27 -30.28
CA LEU A 169 -22.01 19.77 -30.78
C LEU A 169 -21.30 20.62 -29.74
N ALA A 170 -22.03 21.45 -29.00
CA ALA A 170 -21.49 22.27 -27.93
C ALA A 170 -20.94 21.40 -26.80
N ALA A 171 -21.64 20.34 -26.38
CA ALA A 171 -21.18 19.41 -25.36
C ALA A 171 -19.94 18.60 -25.79
N LEU A 172 -19.89 18.13 -27.05
CA LEU A 172 -18.72 17.43 -27.59
C LEU A 172 -17.50 18.35 -27.71
N GLY A 173 -17.70 19.56 -28.28
CA GLY A 173 -16.66 20.57 -28.42
C GLY A 173 -16.11 21.01 -27.06
N ALA A 174 -16.99 21.29 -26.10
CA ALA A 174 -16.64 21.66 -24.75
C ALA A 174 -15.87 20.54 -24.02
N SER A 175 -16.33 19.28 -24.17
CA SER A 175 -15.63 18.12 -23.62
C SER A 175 -14.22 18.02 -24.18
N THR A 176 -14.06 18.14 -25.49
CA THR A 176 -12.76 18.07 -26.16
C THR A 176 -11.84 19.21 -25.72
N ALA A 177 -12.35 20.43 -25.60
CA ALA A 177 -11.59 21.58 -25.11
C ALA A 177 -11.14 21.42 -23.66
N PHE A 178 -12.03 20.95 -22.79
CA PHE A 178 -11.70 20.64 -21.38
C PHE A 178 -10.58 19.63 -21.29
N TYR A 179 -10.72 18.52 -22.01
CA TYR A 179 -9.72 17.46 -22.03
C TYR A 179 -8.37 17.95 -22.56
N ALA A 180 -8.36 18.61 -23.69
CA ALA A 180 -7.13 19.14 -24.29
C ALA A 180 -6.40 20.10 -23.35
N ALA A 181 -7.12 21.04 -22.73
CA ALA A 181 -6.54 21.97 -21.76
C ALA A 181 -6.00 21.22 -20.53
N ASN A 182 -6.81 20.35 -19.92
CA ASN A 182 -6.43 19.62 -18.71
C ASN A 182 -5.22 18.72 -18.93
N ILE A 183 -5.20 17.92 -20.02
CA ILE A 183 -4.12 16.99 -20.31
C ILE A 183 -2.82 17.71 -20.67
N THR A 184 -2.92 18.83 -21.40
CA THR A 184 -1.76 19.63 -21.80
C THR A 184 -1.09 20.29 -20.59
N LEU A 185 -1.88 20.89 -19.70
CA LEU A 185 -1.38 21.53 -18.48
C LEU A 185 -0.81 20.51 -17.51
N LEU A 186 -1.45 19.35 -17.36
CA LEU A 186 -0.94 18.25 -16.54
C LEU A 186 0.37 17.70 -17.10
N ALA A 187 0.43 17.44 -18.41
CA ALA A 187 1.63 16.95 -19.08
C ALA A 187 2.80 17.90 -18.95
N ALA A 188 2.56 19.21 -19.01
CA ALA A 188 3.60 20.25 -18.89
C ALA A 188 4.31 20.19 -17.51
N VAL A 189 3.58 19.99 -16.43
CA VAL A 189 4.17 19.88 -15.09
C VAL A 189 4.82 18.53 -14.87
N VAL A 190 4.13 17.43 -15.21
CA VAL A 190 4.63 16.08 -14.94
C VAL A 190 5.86 15.76 -15.79
N ALA A 191 5.90 16.16 -17.06
CA ALA A 191 7.07 15.94 -17.90
C ALA A 191 8.31 16.68 -17.37
N ARG A 192 8.15 17.92 -16.87
CA ARG A 192 9.25 18.66 -16.24
C ARG A 192 9.74 18.02 -14.93
N TRP A 193 8.79 17.56 -14.14
CA TRP A 193 9.11 16.87 -12.90
C TRP A 193 9.83 15.54 -13.15
N ALA A 194 9.33 14.72 -14.11
CA ALA A 194 9.90 13.43 -14.48
C ALA A 194 11.16 13.52 -15.35
N LYS A 195 11.60 14.73 -15.78
CA LYS A 195 12.69 14.94 -16.73
C LYS A 195 12.48 14.18 -18.07
N GLU A 196 11.23 14.08 -18.50
CA GLU A 196 10.84 13.39 -19.73
C GLU A 196 10.42 14.41 -20.81
N SER A 197 10.51 14.02 -22.09
CA SER A 197 10.01 14.87 -23.18
C SER A 197 8.49 15.04 -23.06
N TRP A 198 8.02 16.31 -23.04
CA TRP A 198 6.60 16.66 -22.99
C TRP A 198 5.77 15.97 -24.08
N VAL A 199 6.27 15.96 -25.33
CA VAL A 199 5.55 15.33 -26.45
C VAL A 199 5.39 13.82 -26.25
N ARG A 200 6.43 13.11 -25.79
CA ARG A 200 6.37 11.67 -25.50
C ARG A 200 5.43 11.36 -24.36
N PHE A 201 5.48 12.16 -23.30
CA PHE A 201 4.57 12.01 -22.18
C PHE A 201 3.12 12.24 -22.60
N LEU A 202 2.85 13.34 -23.32
CA LEU A 202 1.51 13.68 -23.82
C LEU A 202 0.95 12.58 -24.73
N GLY A 203 1.71 12.10 -25.71
CA GLY A 203 1.27 11.03 -26.62
C GLY A 203 0.90 9.75 -25.90
N ARG A 204 1.73 9.32 -24.93
CA ARG A 204 1.43 8.13 -24.10
C ARG A 204 0.19 8.33 -23.24
N TYR A 205 0.02 9.52 -22.66
CA TYR A 205 -1.11 9.83 -21.80
C TYR A 205 -2.41 9.90 -22.61
N VAL A 206 -2.40 10.55 -23.78
CA VAL A 206 -3.55 10.60 -24.71
C VAL A 206 -3.98 9.19 -25.11
N TYR A 207 -3.03 8.33 -25.49
CA TYR A 207 -3.33 6.94 -25.86
C TYR A 207 -4.07 6.16 -24.76
N LEU A 208 -3.68 6.35 -23.50
CA LEU A 208 -4.28 5.64 -22.35
C LEU A 208 -5.61 6.24 -21.90
N THR A 209 -5.86 7.53 -22.17
CA THR A 209 -7.03 8.25 -21.66
C THR A 209 -8.09 8.56 -22.73
N ALA A 210 -7.78 8.35 -24.01
CA ALA A 210 -8.70 8.69 -25.12
C ALA A 210 -10.04 7.94 -25.03
N VAL A 211 -10.01 6.63 -24.74
CA VAL A 211 -11.24 5.83 -24.65
C VAL A 211 -12.11 6.24 -23.43
N PRO A 212 -11.58 6.29 -22.19
CA PRO A 212 -12.34 6.80 -21.05
C PRO A 212 -12.91 8.19 -21.30
N PHE A 213 -12.13 9.05 -21.93
CA PHE A 213 -12.56 10.39 -22.26
C PHE A 213 -13.70 10.41 -23.29
N GLY A 214 -13.62 9.60 -24.35
CA GLY A 214 -14.69 9.47 -25.35
C GLY A 214 -16.02 9.04 -24.70
N VAL A 215 -15.98 8.08 -23.79
CA VAL A 215 -17.15 7.66 -23.00
C VAL A 215 -17.71 8.81 -22.18
N MET A 216 -16.85 9.58 -21.48
CA MET A 216 -17.30 10.75 -20.70
C MET A 216 -17.90 11.83 -21.57
N ALA A 217 -17.35 12.08 -22.76
CA ALA A 217 -17.92 13.04 -23.71
C ALA A 217 -19.33 12.63 -24.16
N CYS A 218 -19.55 11.34 -24.47
CA CYS A 218 -20.87 10.81 -24.79
C CYS A 218 -21.85 10.97 -23.62
N LEU A 219 -21.42 10.64 -22.40
CA LEU A 219 -22.25 10.82 -21.20
C LEU A 219 -22.56 12.29 -20.92
N THR A 220 -21.64 13.21 -21.23
CA THR A 220 -21.89 14.66 -21.14
C THR A 220 -22.98 15.10 -22.11
N VAL A 221 -22.95 14.62 -23.35
CA VAL A 221 -24.00 14.89 -24.34
C VAL A 221 -25.37 14.40 -23.84
N ILE A 222 -25.44 13.16 -23.36
CA ILE A 222 -26.66 12.58 -22.81
C ILE A 222 -27.17 13.42 -21.64
N LEU A 223 -26.29 13.81 -20.72
CA LEU A 223 -26.65 14.62 -19.56
C LEU A 223 -27.22 15.98 -19.97
N VAL A 224 -26.57 16.67 -20.93
CA VAL A 224 -27.01 17.99 -21.41
C VAL A 224 -28.37 17.90 -22.10
N ASP A 225 -28.59 16.89 -22.94
CA ASP A 225 -29.88 16.69 -23.62
C ASP A 225 -31.01 16.36 -22.64
N LEU A 226 -30.72 15.49 -21.67
CA LEU A 226 -31.72 15.14 -20.63
C LEU A 226 -32.01 16.32 -19.70
N TRP A 227 -31.02 17.15 -19.39
CA TRP A 227 -31.20 18.33 -18.55
C TRP A 227 -32.12 19.37 -19.21
N ASP A 228 -31.98 19.57 -20.51
CA ASP A 228 -32.84 20.46 -21.29
C ASP A 228 -34.30 20.00 -21.27
N ARG A 229 -34.53 18.68 -21.30
CA ARG A 229 -35.88 18.10 -21.24
C ARG A 229 -36.46 18.06 -19.83
N SER A 230 -35.69 17.64 -18.86
CA SER A 230 -36.08 17.52 -17.46
C SER A 230 -34.88 17.38 -16.54
N PRO A 231 -34.55 18.41 -15.74
CA PRO A 231 -33.46 18.36 -14.78
C PRO A 231 -33.60 17.23 -13.76
N PHE A 232 -34.84 16.82 -13.44
CA PHE A 232 -35.10 15.73 -12.53
C PHE A 232 -34.60 14.38 -13.06
N ILE A 233 -34.82 14.09 -14.35
CA ILE A 233 -34.33 12.86 -14.99
C ILE A 233 -32.81 12.85 -15.01
N ALA A 234 -32.17 14.00 -15.27
CA ALA A 234 -30.72 14.11 -15.26
C ALA A 234 -30.12 13.79 -13.88
N VAL A 235 -30.78 14.21 -12.78
CA VAL A 235 -30.34 13.90 -11.40
C VAL A 235 -30.41 12.39 -11.13
N VAL A 236 -31.40 11.68 -11.66
CA VAL A 236 -31.54 10.23 -11.51
C VAL A 236 -30.33 9.47 -12.11
N LEU A 237 -29.68 10.02 -13.15
CA LEU A 237 -28.47 9.42 -13.73
C LEU A 237 -27.24 9.49 -12.79
N VAL A 238 -27.21 10.41 -11.83
CA VAL A 238 -26.11 10.53 -10.89
C VAL A 238 -25.93 9.27 -10.05
N GLY A 239 -27.04 8.64 -9.64
CA GLY A 239 -27.00 7.42 -8.84
C GLY A 239 -26.25 6.25 -9.51
N PRO A 240 -26.64 5.81 -10.72
CA PRO A 240 -25.93 4.79 -11.46
C PRO A 240 -24.47 5.14 -11.74
N LEU A 241 -24.15 6.38 -12.12
CA LEU A 241 -22.77 6.82 -12.38
C LEU A 241 -21.91 6.77 -11.10
N ALA A 242 -22.45 7.25 -9.97
CA ALA A 242 -21.78 7.15 -8.69
C ALA A 242 -21.58 5.69 -8.25
N SER A 243 -22.57 4.83 -8.50
CA SER A 243 -22.49 3.40 -8.20
C SER A 243 -21.41 2.70 -9.02
N ILE A 244 -21.30 3.00 -10.32
CA ILE A 244 -20.26 2.47 -11.20
C ILE A 244 -18.89 2.94 -10.73
N ALA A 245 -18.71 4.24 -10.43
CA ALA A 245 -17.46 4.78 -9.94
C ALA A 245 -17.03 4.14 -8.60
N LEU A 246 -17.98 3.94 -7.69
CA LEU A 246 -17.72 3.27 -6.41
C LEU A 246 -17.35 1.80 -6.60
N TYR A 247 -18.04 1.09 -7.48
CA TYR A 247 -17.76 -0.31 -7.82
C TYR A 247 -16.35 -0.45 -8.41
N GLU A 248 -16.01 0.36 -9.41
CA GLU A 248 -14.66 0.36 -10.00
C GLU A 248 -13.58 0.69 -8.97
N HIS A 249 -13.82 1.68 -8.11
CA HIS A 249 -12.88 2.03 -7.04
C HIS A 249 -12.62 0.85 -6.09
N ARG A 250 -13.67 0.13 -5.68
CA ARG A 250 -13.56 -1.08 -4.85
C ARG A 250 -12.87 -2.22 -5.58
N MET A 251 -13.21 -2.45 -6.85
CA MET A 251 -12.58 -3.47 -7.69
C MET A 251 -11.07 -3.23 -7.82
N HIS A 252 -10.65 -2.02 -8.13
CA HIS A 252 -9.22 -1.67 -8.22
C HIS A 252 -8.49 -1.78 -6.87
N ALA A 253 -9.17 -1.50 -5.76
CA ALA A 253 -8.60 -1.71 -4.43
C ALA A 253 -8.39 -3.22 -4.14
N ALA A 254 -9.36 -4.05 -4.49
CA ALA A 254 -9.27 -5.51 -4.35
C ALA A 254 -8.18 -6.11 -5.24
N LEU A 255 -8.12 -5.70 -6.51
CA LEU A 255 -7.07 -6.16 -7.45
C LEU A 255 -5.66 -5.77 -6.97
N ARG A 256 -5.49 -4.58 -6.38
CA ARG A 256 -4.20 -4.17 -5.81
C ARG A 256 -3.80 -5.06 -4.64
N ARG A 257 -4.73 -5.41 -3.75
CA ARG A 257 -4.46 -6.34 -2.65
C ARG A 257 -4.07 -7.73 -3.16
N LEU A 258 -4.80 -8.25 -4.16
CA LEU A 258 -4.47 -9.55 -4.78
C LEU A 258 -3.08 -9.54 -5.41
N ARG A 259 -2.72 -8.49 -6.16
CA ARG A 259 -1.38 -8.36 -6.77
C ARG A 259 -0.26 -8.24 -5.71
N GLU A 260 -0.54 -7.58 -4.59
CA GLU A 260 0.41 -7.49 -3.48
C GLU A 260 0.62 -8.85 -2.81
N LEU A 261 -0.45 -9.61 -2.57
CA LEU A 261 -0.38 -10.97 -2.04
C LEU A 261 0.37 -11.91 -3.00
N ASP A 262 0.10 -11.85 -4.29
CA ASP A 262 0.77 -12.66 -5.31
C ASP A 262 2.27 -12.34 -5.37
N ARG A 263 2.63 -11.05 -5.31
CA ARG A 263 4.03 -10.64 -5.23
C ARG A 263 4.72 -11.15 -3.96
N LEU A 264 4.07 -11.06 -2.79
CA LEU A 264 4.62 -11.58 -1.54
C LEU A 264 4.81 -13.09 -1.59
N LYS A 265 3.87 -13.82 -2.21
CA LYS A 265 3.99 -15.25 -2.46
C LYS A 265 5.19 -15.60 -3.35
N ASP A 266 5.39 -14.86 -4.45
CA ASP A 266 6.52 -15.09 -5.36
C ASP A 266 7.86 -14.78 -4.67
N GLU A 267 7.94 -13.69 -3.90
CA GLU A 267 9.11 -13.32 -3.11
C GLU A 267 9.41 -14.39 -2.05
N PHE A 268 8.39 -14.91 -1.37
CA PHE A 268 8.52 -16.02 -0.43
C PHE A 268 9.07 -17.29 -1.10
N MET A 269 8.50 -17.70 -2.25
CA MET A 269 8.98 -18.89 -2.97
C MET A 269 10.44 -18.76 -3.38
N ALA A 270 10.87 -17.55 -3.76
CA ALA A 270 12.27 -17.28 -4.06
C ALA A 270 13.18 -17.42 -2.82
N VAL A 271 12.73 -16.87 -1.68
CA VAL A 271 13.46 -16.97 -0.40
C VAL A 271 13.55 -18.42 0.07
N VAL A 272 12.43 -19.15 0.11
CA VAL A 272 12.41 -20.57 0.51
C VAL A 272 13.36 -21.39 -0.37
N SER A 273 13.31 -21.18 -1.68
CA SER A 273 14.21 -21.88 -2.62
C SER A 273 15.68 -21.58 -2.33
N HIS A 274 16.01 -20.35 -1.98
CA HIS A 274 17.37 -19.96 -1.60
C HIS A 274 17.78 -20.57 -0.26
N GLU A 275 16.94 -20.46 0.78
CA GLU A 275 17.20 -20.99 2.12
C GLU A 275 17.27 -22.52 2.16
N LEU A 276 16.62 -23.23 1.24
CA LEU A 276 16.76 -24.68 1.06
C LEU A 276 18.03 -25.06 0.28
N ARG A 277 18.42 -24.27 -0.74
CA ARG A 277 19.57 -24.60 -1.60
C ARG A 277 20.89 -24.53 -0.86
N THR A 278 21.05 -23.55 0.04
CA THR A 278 22.31 -23.33 0.75
C THR A 278 22.69 -24.51 1.66
N PRO A 279 21.85 -24.99 2.61
CA PRO A 279 22.15 -26.16 3.44
C PRO A 279 22.31 -27.43 2.59
N LEU A 280 21.49 -27.59 1.54
CA LEU A 280 21.58 -28.72 0.64
C LEU A 280 22.95 -28.79 -0.08
N ALA A 281 23.46 -27.64 -0.53
CA ALA A 281 24.78 -27.56 -1.15
C ALA A 281 25.90 -27.87 -0.14
N SER A 282 25.78 -27.42 1.12
CA SER A 282 26.72 -27.74 2.19
C SER A 282 26.74 -29.24 2.51
N VAL A 283 25.55 -29.85 2.66
CA VAL A 283 25.42 -31.30 2.88
C VAL A 283 26.04 -32.09 1.72
N TYR A 284 25.71 -31.68 0.49
CA TYR A 284 26.24 -32.38 -0.72
C TYR A 284 27.76 -32.23 -0.84
N GLY A 285 28.31 -31.03 -0.61
CA GLY A 285 29.74 -30.77 -0.64
C GLY A 285 30.51 -31.53 0.44
N ALA A 286 29.97 -31.59 1.66
CA ALA A 286 30.57 -32.39 2.74
C ALA A 286 30.55 -33.88 2.44
N ALA A 287 29.42 -34.39 1.92
CA ALA A 287 29.31 -35.81 1.53
C ALA A 287 30.27 -36.19 0.39
N MET A 288 30.39 -35.35 -0.65
CA MET A 288 31.36 -35.55 -1.73
C MET A 288 32.82 -35.57 -1.22
N THR A 289 33.13 -34.68 -0.26
CA THR A 289 34.49 -34.63 0.32
C THR A 289 34.80 -35.88 1.11
N LEU A 290 33.82 -36.39 1.87
CA LEU A 290 33.94 -37.68 2.60
C LEU A 290 34.13 -38.90 1.67
N GLU A 291 33.51 -38.86 0.46
CA GLU A 291 33.61 -39.95 -0.51
C GLU A 291 34.94 -39.92 -1.29
N GLN A 292 35.44 -38.73 -1.62
CA GLN A 292 36.53 -38.60 -2.59
C GLN A 292 37.91 -38.45 -1.96
N ARG A 293 38.02 -38.20 -0.64
CA ARG A 293 39.30 -37.95 0.03
C ARG A 293 39.52 -38.85 1.22
N ALA A 294 40.78 -39.35 1.36
CA ALA A 294 41.24 -39.90 2.61
C ALA A 294 41.45 -38.74 3.60
N LEU A 295 40.72 -38.73 4.72
CA LEU A 295 40.68 -37.65 5.70
C LEU A 295 41.20 -38.16 7.03
N GLU A 296 41.78 -37.27 7.83
CA GLU A 296 42.03 -37.54 9.23
C GLU A 296 40.72 -37.62 10.01
N GLN A 297 40.70 -38.39 11.13
CA GLN A 297 39.51 -38.60 11.94
C GLN A 297 38.82 -37.27 12.36
N LYS A 298 39.64 -36.28 12.69
CA LYS A 298 39.12 -34.93 13.08
C LYS A 298 38.36 -34.22 11.95
N GLU A 299 38.87 -34.30 10.72
CA GLU A 299 38.25 -33.74 9.53
C GLU A 299 36.96 -34.50 9.16
N TYR A 300 37.00 -35.83 9.24
CA TYR A 300 35.87 -36.71 9.05
C TYR A 300 34.72 -36.36 9.98
N ASP A 301 35.01 -36.26 11.30
CA ASP A 301 34.02 -35.91 12.33
C ASP A 301 33.47 -34.48 12.15
N ALA A 302 34.31 -33.56 11.68
CA ALA A 302 33.86 -32.18 11.38
C ALA A 302 32.83 -32.15 10.21
N LEU A 303 33.10 -32.90 9.13
CA LEU A 303 32.18 -32.98 7.99
C LEU A 303 30.86 -33.67 8.34
N LEU A 304 30.93 -34.74 9.15
CA LEU A 304 29.71 -35.39 9.64
C LEU A 304 28.86 -34.43 10.49
N ARG A 305 29.49 -33.60 11.32
CA ARG A 305 28.77 -32.56 12.08
C ARG A 305 28.11 -31.54 11.16
N VAL A 306 28.77 -31.11 10.09
CA VAL A 306 28.18 -30.20 9.09
C VAL A 306 26.93 -30.84 8.47
N ILE A 307 27.03 -32.12 8.03
CA ILE A 307 25.89 -32.85 7.44
C ILE A 307 24.73 -32.92 8.42
N TYR A 308 25.02 -33.28 9.67
CA TYR A 308 23.98 -33.40 10.70
C TYR A 308 23.27 -32.07 10.96
N HIS A 309 24.03 -30.98 11.19
CA HIS A 309 23.47 -29.67 11.50
C HIS A 309 22.66 -29.07 10.35
N GLU A 310 23.19 -29.17 9.12
CA GLU A 310 22.48 -28.64 7.94
C GLU A 310 21.25 -29.47 7.59
N SER A 311 21.27 -30.79 7.77
CA SER A 311 20.10 -31.64 7.61
C SER A 311 19.01 -31.34 8.63
N ALA A 312 19.37 -31.14 9.90
CA ALA A 312 18.44 -30.74 10.94
C ALA A 312 17.84 -29.33 10.66
N ARG A 313 18.65 -28.41 10.15
CA ARG A 313 18.18 -27.08 9.72
C ARG A 313 17.18 -27.20 8.56
N LEU A 314 17.47 -28.06 7.57
CA LEU A 314 16.60 -28.28 6.42
C LEU A 314 15.24 -28.85 6.85
N ALA A 315 15.23 -29.85 7.76
CA ALA A 315 14.02 -30.41 8.31
C ALA A 315 13.13 -29.34 8.98
N ARG A 316 13.72 -28.47 9.82
CA ARG A 316 12.98 -27.38 10.43
C ARG A 316 12.39 -26.38 9.42
N LEU A 317 13.12 -26.07 8.33
CA LEU A 317 12.60 -25.21 7.26
C LEU A 317 11.41 -25.82 6.54
N VAL A 318 11.48 -27.12 6.23
CA VAL A 318 10.37 -27.86 5.62
C VAL A 318 9.15 -27.87 6.54
N ASP A 319 9.35 -28.13 7.82
CA ASP A 319 8.27 -28.11 8.81
C ASP A 319 7.60 -26.75 8.89
N GLN A 320 8.36 -25.64 8.91
CA GLN A 320 7.80 -24.30 8.92
C GLN A 320 6.93 -24.03 7.68
N VAL A 321 7.34 -24.46 6.48
CA VAL A 321 6.56 -24.32 5.25
C VAL A 321 5.27 -25.14 5.32
N LEU A 322 5.35 -26.39 5.78
CA LEU A 322 4.20 -27.26 5.95
C LEU A 322 3.22 -26.72 6.97
N TRP A 323 3.72 -26.20 8.12
CA TRP A 323 2.90 -25.54 9.12
C TRP A 323 2.16 -24.33 8.58
N ALA A 324 2.85 -23.44 7.85
CA ALA A 324 2.22 -22.29 7.24
C ALA A 324 1.10 -22.69 6.26
N SER A 325 1.28 -23.76 5.50
CA SER A 325 0.27 -24.32 4.59
C SER A 325 -0.93 -24.93 5.33
N ARG A 326 -0.69 -25.65 6.44
CA ARG A 326 -1.76 -26.26 7.26
C ARG A 326 -2.60 -25.21 7.98
N LEU A 327 -1.99 -24.13 8.46
CA LEU A 327 -2.68 -23.01 9.09
C LEU A 327 -3.67 -22.31 8.13
N GLU A 328 -3.32 -22.23 6.85
CA GLU A 328 -4.22 -21.65 5.81
C GLU A 328 -5.44 -22.53 5.52
N SER A 329 -5.29 -23.85 5.61
CA SER A 329 -6.37 -24.79 5.31
C SER A 329 -7.29 -25.07 6.48
N ASP A 330 -7.14 -24.35 7.58
CA ASP A 330 -7.87 -24.53 8.86
C ASP A 330 -7.81 -25.97 9.44
N ARG A 331 -6.81 -26.75 9.02
CA ARG A 331 -6.61 -28.16 9.41
C ARG A 331 -5.72 -28.35 10.63
N THR A 332 -5.33 -27.28 11.30
CA THR A 332 -4.51 -27.36 12.48
C THR A 332 -5.40 -27.49 13.70
N GLU A 333 -5.49 -28.68 14.24
CA GLU A 333 -6.15 -28.92 15.53
C GLU A 333 -5.21 -28.48 16.66
N VAL A 334 -5.75 -27.75 17.63
CA VAL A 334 -5.09 -27.34 18.88
C VAL A 334 -5.85 -27.97 20.00
N THR A 335 -5.16 -28.74 20.82
CA THR A 335 -5.75 -29.42 21.97
C THR A 335 -5.60 -28.55 23.21
N LEU A 336 -6.67 -27.82 23.57
CA LEU A 336 -6.65 -26.98 24.77
C LEU A 336 -6.74 -27.84 26.03
N ALA A 337 -5.70 -27.75 26.86
CA ALA A 337 -5.62 -28.40 28.14
C ALA A 337 -4.93 -27.48 29.16
N THR A 338 -5.06 -27.78 30.44
CA THR A 338 -4.25 -27.13 31.47
C THR A 338 -2.80 -27.57 31.31
N LEU A 339 -1.87 -26.61 31.21
CA LEU A 339 -0.44 -26.84 31.09
C LEU A 339 0.32 -26.17 32.24
N ASP A 340 1.40 -26.80 32.69
CA ASP A 340 2.37 -26.18 33.60
C ASP A 340 3.27 -25.21 32.78
N SER A 341 2.99 -23.93 32.93
CA SER A 341 3.69 -22.87 32.21
C SER A 341 5.18 -22.82 32.55
N ALA A 342 5.52 -23.10 33.81
CA ALA A 342 6.90 -23.09 34.30
C ALA A 342 7.69 -24.29 33.77
N GLU A 343 7.06 -25.47 33.69
CA GLU A 343 7.69 -26.68 33.14
C GLU A 343 8.04 -26.49 31.66
N VAL A 344 7.06 -26.03 30.86
CA VAL A 344 7.27 -25.76 29.43
C VAL A 344 8.42 -24.74 29.21
N ALA A 345 8.46 -23.68 30.03
CA ALA A 345 9.53 -22.69 29.91
C ALA A 345 10.89 -23.24 30.31
N ARG A 346 10.98 -24.05 31.38
CA ARG A 346 12.23 -24.68 31.78
C ARG A 346 12.75 -25.63 30.70
N GLU A 347 11.93 -26.49 30.15
CA GLU A 347 12.33 -27.40 29.07
C GLU A 347 12.94 -26.66 27.88
N VAL A 348 12.29 -25.58 27.44
CA VAL A 348 12.78 -24.80 26.31
C VAL A 348 14.10 -24.09 26.63
N VAL A 349 14.19 -23.46 27.81
CA VAL A 349 15.40 -22.72 28.21
C VAL A 349 16.57 -23.68 28.41
N ASP A 350 16.37 -24.84 29.04
CA ASP A 350 17.45 -25.81 29.28
C ASP A 350 17.94 -26.45 27.97
N ALA A 351 17.01 -26.76 27.05
CA ALA A 351 17.38 -27.21 25.71
C ALA A 351 18.19 -26.16 24.93
N ALA A 352 17.78 -24.87 25.01
CA ALA A 352 18.47 -23.79 24.34
C ALA A 352 19.86 -23.51 24.91
N ARG A 353 20.05 -23.59 26.24
CA ARG A 353 21.34 -23.40 26.94
C ARG A 353 22.43 -24.33 26.44
N ALA A 354 22.09 -25.55 26.05
CA ALA A 354 23.04 -26.54 25.54
C ALA A 354 23.70 -26.14 24.21
N HIS A 355 23.13 -25.16 23.49
CA HIS A 355 23.53 -24.77 22.11
C HIS A 355 23.78 -23.29 21.95
N LEU A 356 23.92 -22.50 23.02
CA LEU A 356 24.15 -21.08 22.97
C LEU A 356 25.52 -20.74 22.35
N PRO A 357 25.59 -19.73 21.49
CA PRO A 357 26.85 -19.17 21.02
C PRO A 357 27.66 -18.56 22.16
N ALA A 358 29.00 -18.47 21.98
CA ALA A 358 29.86 -17.78 22.94
C ALA A 358 29.42 -16.30 23.08
N GLY A 359 29.34 -15.81 24.31
CA GLY A 359 28.95 -14.42 24.60
C GLY A 359 27.45 -14.19 24.75
N VAL A 360 26.59 -15.21 24.58
CA VAL A 360 25.16 -15.13 24.86
C VAL A 360 24.86 -15.80 26.19
N SER A 361 24.11 -15.14 27.07
CA SER A 361 23.57 -15.71 28.30
C SER A 361 22.04 -15.85 28.21
N LEU A 362 21.48 -16.93 28.74
CA LEU A 362 20.03 -17.18 28.76
C LEU A 362 19.56 -17.37 30.19
N GLU A 363 18.72 -16.49 30.68
CA GLU A 363 18.16 -16.46 32.01
C GLU A 363 16.67 -16.87 31.97
N LEU A 364 16.20 -17.49 33.05
CA LEU A 364 14.81 -17.82 33.25
C LEU A 364 14.34 -17.24 34.60
N ALA A 365 13.32 -16.39 34.54
CA ALA A 365 12.67 -15.82 35.72
C ALA A 365 11.19 -16.27 35.76
N LEU A 366 10.81 -16.90 36.86
CA LEU A 366 9.47 -17.46 37.10
C LEU A 366 8.86 -16.72 38.29
N ASP A 367 8.06 -15.69 38.02
CA ASP A 367 7.36 -14.93 39.06
C ASP A 367 5.97 -15.52 39.24
N ASP A 368 5.85 -16.46 40.20
CA ASP A 368 4.60 -17.14 40.58
C ASP A 368 3.81 -17.62 39.33
N ALA A 369 4.49 -18.37 38.45
CA ALA A 369 3.98 -18.75 37.14
C ALA A 369 2.79 -19.74 37.27
N PRO A 370 1.53 -19.25 37.08
CA PRO A 370 0.36 -20.14 37.22
C PRO A 370 0.24 -21.08 36.01
N ALA A 371 -0.61 -22.09 36.13
CA ALA A 371 -0.99 -22.93 34.99
C ALA A 371 -1.78 -22.09 33.94
N ALA A 372 -1.53 -22.37 32.67
CA ALA A 372 -2.27 -21.74 31.54
C ALA A 372 -3.20 -22.76 30.87
N ILE A 373 -4.15 -22.27 30.09
CA ILE A 373 -4.95 -23.08 29.17
C ILE A 373 -4.34 -22.94 27.76
N GLY A 374 -3.89 -24.07 27.21
CA GLY A 374 -3.28 -24.11 25.89
C GLY A 374 -2.85 -25.53 25.49
N ASP A 375 -2.16 -25.60 24.35
CA ASP A 375 -1.50 -26.84 23.89
C ASP A 375 0.00 -26.74 24.20
N ALA A 376 0.49 -27.56 25.11
CA ALA A 376 1.86 -27.51 25.63
C ALA A 376 2.92 -27.58 24.48
N GLU A 377 2.72 -28.45 23.47
CA GLU A 377 3.63 -28.59 22.34
C GLU A 377 3.63 -27.34 21.46
N LYS A 378 2.48 -26.66 21.29
CA LYS A 378 2.39 -25.43 20.54
C LYS A 378 3.00 -24.25 21.30
N VAL A 379 2.79 -24.19 22.61
CA VAL A 379 3.45 -23.15 23.45
C VAL A 379 4.97 -23.36 23.46
N LYS A 380 5.45 -24.61 23.56
CA LYS A 380 6.87 -24.93 23.39
C LYS A 380 7.42 -24.45 22.05
N GLN A 381 6.70 -24.72 20.94
CA GLN A 381 7.07 -24.27 19.60
C GLN A 381 7.14 -22.74 19.50
N VAL A 382 6.21 -22.01 20.10
CA VAL A 382 6.23 -20.53 20.17
C VAL A 382 7.47 -20.05 20.92
N LEU A 383 7.72 -20.56 22.11
CA LEU A 383 8.89 -20.19 22.93
C LEU A 383 10.21 -20.48 22.23
N VAL A 384 10.37 -21.66 21.63
CA VAL A 384 11.57 -22.02 20.85
C VAL A 384 11.81 -21.02 19.74
N ASN A 385 10.76 -20.67 18.98
CA ASN A 385 10.91 -19.70 17.88
C ASN A 385 11.30 -18.29 18.38
N LEU A 386 10.75 -17.86 19.52
CA LEU A 386 11.10 -16.55 20.08
C LEU A 386 12.52 -16.54 20.65
N VAL A 387 12.96 -17.60 21.35
CA VAL A 387 14.32 -17.73 21.88
C VAL A 387 15.35 -17.84 20.72
N GLU A 388 15.07 -18.64 19.68
CA GLU A 388 15.93 -18.71 18.50
C GLU A 388 16.05 -17.35 17.79
N ASN A 389 14.96 -16.58 17.71
CA ASN A 389 14.99 -15.23 17.17
C ASN A 389 15.83 -14.31 18.05
N ALA A 390 15.71 -14.34 19.37
CA ALA A 390 16.50 -13.56 20.30
C ALA A 390 18.02 -13.81 20.12
N VAL A 391 18.43 -15.09 20.06
CA VAL A 391 19.82 -15.48 19.79
C VAL A 391 20.29 -14.97 18.43
N LYS A 392 19.49 -15.16 17.40
CA LYS A 392 19.78 -14.83 16.01
C LYS A 392 19.96 -13.32 15.77
N TYR A 393 19.14 -12.50 16.45
CA TYR A 393 19.15 -11.04 16.29
C TYR A 393 20.02 -10.32 17.35
N SER A 394 20.80 -11.07 18.14
CA SER A 394 21.83 -10.58 19.05
C SER A 394 23.23 -11.00 18.58
N PRO A 395 23.73 -10.50 17.43
CA PRO A 395 24.99 -10.95 16.83
C PRO A 395 26.23 -10.62 17.67
N ASP A 396 26.16 -9.56 18.47
CA ASP A 396 27.25 -9.13 19.35
C ASP A 396 27.22 -9.84 20.71
N GLY A 397 26.34 -10.83 20.89
CA GLY A 397 26.08 -11.50 22.17
C GLY A 397 25.10 -10.69 23.02
N GLY A 398 25.15 -10.91 24.34
CA GLY A 398 24.30 -10.22 25.30
C GLY A 398 23.41 -11.15 26.11
N ARG A 399 22.52 -10.53 26.89
CA ARG A 399 21.60 -11.23 27.75
C ARG A 399 20.26 -11.49 27.04
N ILE A 400 19.79 -12.72 27.11
CA ILE A 400 18.43 -13.10 26.75
C ILE A 400 17.72 -13.53 28.03
N ALA A 401 16.51 -13.01 28.29
CA ALA A 401 15.75 -13.38 29.47
C ALA A 401 14.34 -13.89 29.07
N VAL A 402 13.97 -15.06 29.59
CA VAL A 402 12.60 -15.57 29.49
C VAL A 402 11.94 -15.34 30.85
N ARG A 403 10.81 -14.62 30.86
CA ARG A 403 10.07 -14.28 32.07
C ARG A 403 8.64 -14.77 31.96
N LEU A 404 8.12 -15.30 33.08
CA LEU A 404 6.74 -15.69 33.25
C LEU A 404 6.17 -14.98 34.47
N ALA A 405 4.96 -14.39 34.31
CA ALA A 405 4.25 -13.74 35.39
C ALA A 405 2.73 -13.82 35.19
N PRO A 406 1.92 -13.83 36.26
CA PRO A 406 0.48 -13.66 36.15
C PRO A 406 0.13 -12.21 35.73
N HIS A 407 -0.89 -12.07 34.89
CA HIS A 407 -1.36 -10.76 34.43
C HIS A 407 -2.85 -10.79 34.06
N ASP A 408 -3.69 -10.10 34.83
CA ASP A 408 -5.13 -9.86 34.51
C ASP A 408 -5.90 -11.10 33.99
N GLY A 409 -5.83 -12.23 34.72
CA GLY A 409 -6.51 -13.47 34.33
C GLY A 409 -5.79 -14.27 33.24
N HIS A 410 -4.57 -13.87 32.86
CA HIS A 410 -3.71 -14.53 31.90
C HIS A 410 -2.36 -14.91 32.53
N VAL A 411 -1.63 -15.76 31.84
CA VAL A 411 -0.22 -16.01 32.06
C VAL A 411 0.56 -15.31 30.97
N ARG A 412 1.42 -14.37 31.37
CA ARG A 412 2.28 -13.62 30.46
C ARG A 412 3.64 -14.28 30.34
N PHE A 413 4.06 -14.51 29.12
CA PHE A 413 5.39 -14.95 28.74
C PHE A 413 6.10 -13.82 28.03
N ALA A 414 7.33 -13.51 28.40
CA ALA A 414 8.15 -12.48 27.76
C ALA A 414 9.52 -13.05 27.43
N VAL A 415 10.00 -12.81 26.22
CA VAL A 415 11.36 -13.12 25.77
C VAL A 415 12.02 -11.80 25.43
N GLU A 416 13.01 -11.41 26.22
CA GLU A 416 13.76 -10.15 26.13
C GLU A 416 15.14 -10.42 25.55
N ASP A 417 15.58 -9.61 24.59
CA ASP A 417 16.92 -9.63 24.00
C ASP A 417 17.55 -8.23 23.98
N GLU A 418 18.89 -8.18 24.01
CA GLU A 418 19.71 -6.94 23.87
C GLU A 418 20.23 -6.77 22.42
N GLY A 419 19.46 -7.24 21.43
CA GLY A 419 19.86 -7.28 20.04
C GLY A 419 19.64 -5.98 19.25
N LEU A 420 19.51 -6.12 17.93
CA LEU A 420 19.42 -5.02 16.98
C LEU A 420 18.18 -4.12 17.13
N GLY A 421 17.13 -4.62 17.78
CA GLY A 421 15.85 -3.92 17.90
C GLY A 421 15.08 -3.77 16.58
N ILE A 422 13.82 -3.31 16.68
CA ILE A 422 12.83 -3.27 15.59
C ILE A 422 12.24 -1.85 15.48
N PRO A 423 12.30 -1.22 14.30
CA PRO A 423 11.68 0.09 14.08
C PRO A 423 10.17 0.09 14.37
N ALA A 424 9.65 1.15 14.99
CA ALA A 424 8.24 1.26 15.38
C ALA A 424 7.25 1.06 14.20
N SER A 425 7.63 1.48 12.98
CA SER A 425 6.83 1.27 11.76
C SER A 425 6.67 -0.19 11.36
N GLU A 426 7.57 -1.08 11.82
CA GLU A 426 7.64 -2.49 11.42
C GLU A 426 7.09 -3.43 12.50
N GLN A 427 6.95 -2.98 13.75
CA GLN A 427 6.57 -3.84 14.89
C GLN A 427 5.23 -4.56 14.73
N ARG A 428 4.27 -3.98 14.00
CA ARG A 428 3.01 -4.68 13.66
C ARG A 428 3.17 -5.64 12.49
N ARG A 429 4.07 -5.31 11.56
CA ARG A 429 4.23 -6.03 10.30
C ARG A 429 5.08 -7.29 10.42
N ILE A 430 5.96 -7.39 11.42
CA ILE A 430 6.81 -8.57 11.63
C ILE A 430 6.01 -9.87 11.89
N PHE A 431 4.73 -9.75 12.26
CA PHE A 431 3.80 -10.87 12.43
C PHE A 431 3.00 -11.18 11.14
N GLU A 432 3.18 -10.39 10.07
CA GLU A 432 2.56 -10.67 8.78
C GLU A 432 3.32 -11.80 8.07
N LYS A 433 2.57 -12.60 7.32
CA LYS A 433 3.13 -13.72 6.55
C LYS A 433 4.16 -13.21 5.55
N PHE A 434 5.33 -13.85 5.51
CA PHE A 434 6.44 -13.55 4.60
C PHE A 434 7.14 -12.21 4.84
N HIS A 435 6.79 -11.48 5.89
CA HIS A 435 7.42 -10.21 6.18
C HIS A 435 8.84 -10.38 6.75
N ARG A 436 9.77 -9.53 6.30
CA ARG A 436 11.17 -9.51 6.74
C ARG A 436 11.65 -8.05 6.84
N LEU A 437 12.40 -7.73 7.90
CA LEU A 437 12.99 -6.41 8.11
C LEU A 437 14.11 -6.11 7.11
N ASP A 438 14.90 -7.13 6.74
CA ASP A 438 16.01 -7.02 5.79
C ASP A 438 15.86 -8.04 4.66
N PRO A 439 15.08 -7.72 3.59
CA PRO A 439 14.84 -8.61 2.47
C PRO A 439 16.12 -8.96 1.68
N ASN A 440 17.14 -8.10 1.74
CA ASN A 440 18.37 -8.21 0.94
C ASN A 440 19.53 -8.88 1.70
N LEU A 441 19.28 -9.38 2.92
CA LEU A 441 20.31 -10.02 3.76
C LEU A 441 21.56 -9.15 4.00
N THR A 442 21.43 -7.83 4.00
CA THR A 442 22.54 -6.89 4.16
C THR A 442 23.25 -7.04 5.51
N ARG A 443 22.56 -7.61 6.51
CA ARG A 443 23.07 -7.90 7.85
C ARG A 443 23.38 -9.38 8.11
N GLY A 444 23.33 -10.23 7.07
CA GLY A 444 23.68 -11.65 7.18
C GLY A 444 22.67 -12.54 7.92
N VAL A 445 21.54 -11.99 8.38
CA VAL A 445 20.55 -12.69 9.22
C VAL A 445 19.42 -13.26 8.35
N GLY A 446 19.55 -14.51 7.89
CA GLY A 446 18.57 -15.21 7.05
C GLY A 446 17.30 -15.63 7.78
N GLY A 447 16.23 -16.00 7.04
CA GLY A 447 14.99 -16.56 7.59
C GLY A 447 13.82 -16.48 6.64
N THR A 448 12.82 -17.34 6.84
CA THR A 448 11.64 -17.50 5.96
C THR A 448 10.58 -16.41 6.10
N GLY A 449 10.59 -15.64 7.20
CA GLY A 449 9.50 -14.71 7.55
C GLY A 449 8.19 -15.43 7.97
N LEU A 450 8.27 -16.71 8.30
CA LEU A 450 7.11 -17.51 8.76
C LEU A 450 7.04 -17.68 10.28
N GLY A 451 8.17 -17.65 10.99
CA GLY A 451 8.22 -18.01 12.41
C GLY A 451 7.26 -17.19 13.26
N LEU A 452 7.33 -15.86 13.21
CA LEU A 452 6.45 -14.98 14.01
C LEU A 452 4.99 -15.04 13.55
N TYR A 453 4.74 -15.23 12.26
CA TYR A 453 3.38 -15.47 11.74
C TYR A 453 2.79 -16.76 12.34
N ILE A 454 3.55 -17.86 12.36
CA ILE A 454 3.13 -19.13 12.95
C ILE A 454 2.85 -18.94 14.44
N CYS A 455 3.73 -18.24 15.19
CA CYS A 455 3.51 -17.92 16.60
C CYS A 455 2.17 -17.22 16.83
N ARG A 456 1.88 -16.16 16.05
CA ARG A 456 0.63 -15.42 16.17
C ARG A 456 -0.59 -16.30 15.89
N GLU A 457 -0.56 -17.09 14.84
CA GLU A 457 -1.68 -17.95 14.47
C GLU A 457 -1.93 -19.09 15.51
N LEU A 458 -0.86 -19.69 16.07
CA LEU A 458 -0.97 -20.69 17.13
C LEU A 458 -1.56 -20.07 18.39
N LEU A 459 -1.07 -18.92 18.82
CA LEU A 459 -1.57 -18.22 20.01
C LEU A 459 -3.02 -17.79 19.84
N HIS A 460 -3.38 -17.26 18.67
CA HIS A 460 -4.77 -16.87 18.37
C HIS A 460 -5.73 -18.07 18.49
N ARG A 461 -5.33 -19.25 18.03
CA ARG A 461 -6.12 -20.49 18.18
C ARG A 461 -6.20 -20.99 19.62
N MET A 462 -5.30 -20.56 20.49
CA MET A 462 -5.30 -20.82 21.93
C MET A 462 -5.96 -19.67 22.74
N ASN A 463 -6.69 -18.74 22.09
CA ASN A 463 -7.27 -17.54 22.68
C ASN A 463 -6.22 -16.64 23.36
N GLY A 464 -4.98 -16.67 22.87
CA GLY A 464 -3.88 -15.84 23.31
C GLY A 464 -3.59 -14.69 22.35
N GLU A 465 -2.72 -13.79 22.76
CA GLU A 465 -2.25 -12.65 21.98
C GLU A 465 -0.73 -12.56 22.02
N ILE A 466 -0.09 -12.01 20.98
CA ILE A 466 1.35 -11.74 20.90
C ILE A 466 1.62 -10.34 20.39
N TRP A 467 2.60 -9.65 20.99
CA TRP A 467 3.10 -8.36 20.54
C TRP A 467 4.58 -8.21 20.84
N VAL A 468 5.17 -7.09 20.42
CA VAL A 468 6.56 -6.73 20.67
C VAL A 468 6.69 -5.30 21.18
N GLN A 469 7.62 -5.10 22.09
CA GLN A 469 8.11 -3.81 22.54
C GLN A 469 9.59 -3.73 22.19
N SER A 470 9.99 -2.77 21.35
CA SER A 470 11.37 -2.73 20.86
C SER A 470 11.81 -1.32 20.48
N GLU A 471 13.10 -1.05 20.63
CA GLU A 471 13.76 0.16 20.19
C GLU A 471 15.05 -0.21 19.45
N VAL A 472 15.29 0.42 18.30
CA VAL A 472 16.47 0.13 17.47
C VAL A 472 17.75 0.38 18.26
N GLY A 473 18.60 -0.66 18.34
CA GLY A 473 19.88 -0.63 19.07
C GLY A 473 19.77 -0.87 20.57
N LYS A 474 18.56 -1.14 21.11
CA LYS A 474 18.36 -1.46 22.53
C LYS A 474 17.80 -2.87 22.75
N GLY A 475 17.45 -3.59 21.68
CA GLY A 475 16.88 -4.91 21.74
C GLY A 475 15.36 -4.94 21.62
N SER A 476 14.79 -6.11 21.91
CA SER A 476 13.34 -6.36 21.78
C SER A 476 12.84 -7.19 22.96
N THR A 477 11.55 -7.00 23.28
CA THR A 477 10.81 -7.84 24.20
C THR A 477 9.58 -8.35 23.47
N PHE A 478 9.59 -9.63 23.13
CA PHE A 478 8.42 -10.32 22.60
C PHE A 478 7.58 -10.83 23.75
N VAL A 479 6.30 -10.47 23.78
CA VAL A 479 5.37 -10.83 24.85
C VAL A 479 4.20 -11.56 24.25
N PHE A 480 3.80 -12.68 24.90
CA PHE A 480 2.52 -13.32 24.61
C PHE A 480 1.78 -13.69 25.89
N GLU A 481 0.47 -13.80 25.78
CA GLU A 481 -0.42 -14.16 26.88
C GLU A 481 -1.32 -15.33 26.51
N LEU A 482 -1.58 -16.18 27.48
CA LEU A 482 -2.55 -17.26 27.41
C LEU A 482 -3.53 -17.19 28.60
N PRO A 483 -4.79 -17.62 28.43
CA PRO A 483 -5.74 -17.68 29.55
C PRO A 483 -5.18 -18.48 30.69
N ARG A 484 -5.32 -17.96 31.91
CA ARG A 484 -4.95 -18.66 33.12
C ARG A 484 -5.92 -19.84 33.37
N ALA A 485 -5.41 -21.00 33.75
CA ALA A 485 -6.25 -22.04 34.27
C ALA A 485 -6.69 -21.63 35.67
N ASP A 486 -8.00 -21.41 35.87
CA ASP A 486 -8.53 -21.18 37.22
C ASP A 486 -8.22 -22.41 38.07
N SER A 487 -7.63 -22.16 39.21
CA SER A 487 -7.47 -23.21 40.24
C SER A 487 -8.86 -23.61 40.71
N THR A 488 -9.36 -24.75 40.22
CA THR A 488 -10.54 -25.43 40.77
C THR A 488 -10.32 -25.81 42.20
#